data_407fcac6e0482b0546ec34ea2e6ffba3
#
_entry.id   407fcac6e0482b0546ec34ea2e6ffba3
#
_cell.length_a   1.000
_cell.length_b   1.000
_cell.length_c   1.000
_cell.angle_alpha   90.00
_cell.angle_beta   90.00
_cell.angle_gamma   90.00
#
_symmetry.space_group_name_H-M   'P 1'
#
loop_
_entity.id
_entity.type
_entity.pdbx_description
1 polymer ?
#
loop_
_entity_poly.entity_id
_entity_poly.type
_entity_poly.pdbx_seq_one_letter_code
_entity_poly.pdbx_strand_id
1 'polypeptide(L)'
;NLVQILTGMNIGVNKILVNQNSNWILSNLYLPSIEERSKNFSQTSYSRLRDKFSIILQKWFSNNRIQILSANFLHGIHYNVPLDTTLIVLVSGIEIYFSNYRENNKEISARKKVEKVIESVDASLSNFKNTQEMEKFSKLIIDNRVYRVHGTKRKNIIESEYELKEPVKQLEK
;
A
#
# COMPACT_ATOMS: atom_id res chain seq x y z
N ASN A 1 8.44 9.19 -1.58
CA ASN A 1 7.62 8.00 -1.31
C ASN A 1 8.46 6.77 -0.92
N LEU A 2 9.52 6.39 -1.67
CA LEU A 2 10.35 5.23 -1.30
C LEU A 2 10.93 5.37 0.11
N VAL A 3 11.50 6.53 0.44
CA VAL A 3 12.08 6.76 1.77
C VAL A 3 11.01 6.71 2.86
N GLN A 4 9.81 7.25 2.62
CA GLN A 4 8.69 7.15 3.56
C GLN A 4 8.28 5.70 3.82
N ILE A 5 8.22 4.85 2.77
CA ILE A 5 7.90 3.43 2.91
C ILE A 5 8.99 2.70 3.70
N LEU A 6 10.25 2.94 3.38
CA LEU A 6 11.37 2.26 4.05
C LEU A 6 11.56 2.67 5.50
N THR A 7 11.24 3.91 5.85
CA THR A 7 11.45 4.45 7.19
C THR A 7 10.19 4.45 8.05
N GLY A 8 9.01 4.34 7.43
CA GLY A 8 7.73 4.55 8.10
C GLY A 8 7.51 5.98 8.60
N MET A 9 8.42 6.90 8.27
CA MET A 9 8.33 8.30 8.71
C MET A 9 7.64 9.15 7.66
N ASN A 10 6.86 10.11 8.12
CA ASN A 10 6.30 11.14 7.25
C ASN A 10 7.40 12.16 6.93
N ILE A 11 8.04 12.01 5.78
CA ILE A 11 9.17 12.85 5.37
C ILE A 11 8.65 13.92 4.41
N GLY A 12 8.69 15.17 4.84
CA GLY A 12 8.51 16.32 3.99
C GLY A 12 9.79 16.60 3.18
N VAL A 13 9.62 16.96 1.92
CA VAL A 13 10.74 17.44 1.10
C VAL A 13 10.78 18.96 1.21
N ASN A 14 11.76 19.51 1.91
CA ASN A 14 11.89 20.95 2.08
C ASN A 14 12.52 21.63 0.86
N LYS A 15 13.34 20.89 0.11
CA LYS A 15 14.10 21.47 -1.01
C LYS A 15 14.49 20.39 -2.00
N ILE A 16 14.28 20.64 -3.27
CA ILE A 16 14.79 19.82 -4.36
C ILE A 16 15.80 20.63 -5.16
N LEU A 17 17.03 20.12 -5.26
CA LEU A 17 18.05 20.66 -6.13
C LEU A 17 18.22 19.72 -7.32
N VAL A 18 18.15 20.26 -8.51
CA VAL A 18 18.37 19.53 -9.75
C VAL A 18 19.68 20.02 -10.36
N ASN A 19 20.59 19.10 -10.65
CA ASN A 19 21.81 19.45 -11.36
C ASN A 19 21.52 19.43 -12.87
N GLN A 20 21.62 20.60 -13.48
CA GLN A 20 21.50 20.75 -14.92
C GLN A 20 22.76 21.43 -15.45
N ASN A 21 23.50 20.74 -16.29
CA ASN A 21 24.75 21.25 -16.89
C ASN A 21 25.74 21.77 -15.85
N SER A 22 25.99 21.01 -14.79
CA SER A 22 26.88 21.36 -13.65
C SER A 22 26.38 22.52 -12.76
N ASN A 23 25.19 23.01 -12.99
CA ASN A 23 24.54 24.01 -12.13
C ASN A 23 23.42 23.38 -11.31
N TRP A 24 23.40 23.67 -10.02
CA TRP A 24 22.32 23.24 -9.13
C TRP A 24 21.18 24.27 -9.17
N ILE A 25 20.05 23.84 -9.68
CA ILE A 25 18.83 24.67 -9.77
C ILE A 25 17.86 24.24 -8.67
N LEU A 26 17.35 25.22 -7.92
CA LEU A 26 16.26 24.98 -6.99
C LEU A 26 14.97 24.74 -7.78
N SER A 27 14.39 23.57 -7.64
CA SER A 27 13.06 23.29 -8.22
C SER A 27 11.99 23.87 -7.29
N ASN A 28 11.20 24.82 -7.78
CA ASN A 28 10.02 25.36 -7.11
C ASN A 28 8.82 24.44 -7.25
N LEU A 29 8.97 23.16 -6.86
CA LEU A 29 7.82 22.27 -6.77
C LEU A 29 7.00 22.65 -5.54
N TYR A 30 5.72 22.93 -5.76
CA TYR A 30 4.77 23.04 -4.66
C TYR A 30 4.61 21.67 -4.02
N LEU A 31 5.23 21.51 -2.85
CA LEU A 31 5.07 20.31 -2.05
C LEU A 31 4.06 20.63 -0.95
N PRO A 32 2.93 19.93 -0.87
CA PRO A 32 1.98 20.14 0.20
C PRO A 32 2.67 19.94 1.56
N SER A 33 2.41 20.84 2.49
CA SER A 33 2.86 20.69 3.88
C SER A 33 2.24 19.42 4.44
N ILE A 34 3.09 18.48 4.82
CA ILE A 34 2.65 17.24 5.48
C ILE A 34 2.62 17.54 6.97
N GLU A 35 1.42 17.63 7.54
CA GLU A 35 1.26 17.68 9.00
C GLU A 35 1.91 16.44 9.63
N GLU A 36 2.78 16.65 10.61
CA GLU A 36 3.44 15.60 11.36
C GLU A 36 2.39 14.74 12.08
N ARG A 37 2.04 13.61 11.51
CA ARG A 37 1.36 12.53 12.24
C ARG A 37 2.33 11.38 12.39
N SER A 38 2.96 11.31 13.56
CA SER A 38 3.73 10.15 13.96
C SER A 38 2.80 8.94 14.15
N LYS A 39 2.55 8.19 13.09
CA LYS A 39 2.13 6.80 13.27
C LYS A 39 3.40 6.00 13.51
N ASN A 40 3.44 5.27 14.61
CA ASN A 40 4.53 4.35 14.95
C ASN A 40 4.52 3.17 13.97
N PHE A 41 5.11 3.36 12.79
CA PHE A 41 5.50 2.26 11.93
C PHE A 41 6.78 1.64 12.48
N SER A 42 6.91 0.33 12.38
CA SER A 42 8.15 -0.34 12.72
C SER A 42 9.26 0.20 11.81
N GLN A 43 10.12 1.03 12.37
CA GLN A 43 11.21 1.64 11.61
C GLN A 43 12.21 0.56 11.20
N THR A 44 12.32 0.33 9.91
CA THR A 44 13.38 -0.52 9.40
C THR A 44 14.68 0.29 9.38
N SER A 45 15.65 -0.12 10.19
CA SER A 45 16.94 0.57 10.22
C SER A 45 17.71 0.35 8.92
N TYR A 46 18.49 1.36 8.50
CA TYR A 46 19.38 1.24 7.34
C TYR A 46 20.31 0.04 7.42
N SER A 47 20.77 -0.33 8.61
CA SER A 47 21.63 -1.53 8.81
C SER A 47 20.97 -2.82 8.34
N ARG A 48 19.64 -2.94 8.43
CA ARG A 48 18.89 -4.10 7.92
C ARG A 48 18.69 -4.07 6.41
N LEU A 49 18.71 -2.90 5.79
CA LEU A 49 18.48 -2.71 4.36
C LEU A 49 19.76 -2.61 3.55
N ARG A 50 20.90 -2.33 4.18
CA ARG A 50 22.17 -2.00 3.54
C ARG A 50 22.52 -2.93 2.39
N ASP A 51 22.51 -4.24 2.66
CA ASP A 51 22.95 -5.24 1.67
C ASP A 51 21.94 -5.45 0.53
N LYS A 52 20.68 -5.04 0.73
CA LYS A 52 19.58 -5.15 -0.24
C LYS A 52 19.22 -3.81 -0.89
N PHE A 53 19.84 -2.72 -0.46
CA PHE A 53 19.38 -1.37 -0.81
C PHE A 53 19.48 -1.10 -2.32
N SER A 54 20.56 -1.53 -2.97
CA SER A 54 20.71 -1.38 -4.43
C SER A 54 19.63 -2.15 -5.20
N ILE A 55 19.30 -3.36 -4.74
CA ILE A 55 18.25 -4.19 -5.35
C ILE A 55 16.89 -3.54 -5.16
N ILE A 56 16.62 -2.98 -3.98
CA ILE A 56 15.38 -2.25 -3.69
C ILE A 56 15.25 -1.04 -4.61
N LEU A 57 16.30 -0.24 -4.76
CA LEU A 57 16.32 0.91 -5.66
C LEU A 57 16.10 0.48 -7.12
N GLN A 58 16.81 -0.53 -7.57
CA GLN A 58 16.65 -1.05 -8.93
C GLN A 58 15.21 -1.49 -9.20
N LYS A 59 14.61 -2.28 -8.31
CA LYS A 59 13.22 -2.71 -8.41
C LYS A 59 12.25 -1.54 -8.38
N TRP A 60 12.51 -0.55 -7.53
CA TRP A 60 11.68 0.65 -7.44
C TRP A 60 11.65 1.43 -8.74
N PHE A 61 12.82 1.70 -9.34
CA PHE A 61 12.90 2.50 -10.56
C PHE A 61 12.55 1.73 -11.83
N SER A 62 12.66 0.40 -11.82
CA SER A 62 12.30 -0.43 -12.98
C SER A 62 10.83 -0.85 -13.01
N ASN A 63 10.06 -0.65 -11.92
CA ASN A 63 8.70 -1.14 -11.83
C ASN A 63 7.71 -0.05 -11.39
N ASN A 64 7.09 0.61 -12.38
CA ASN A 64 6.09 1.64 -12.14
C ASN A 64 4.90 1.17 -11.29
N ARG A 65 4.56 -0.12 -11.31
CA ARG A 65 3.45 -0.67 -10.51
C ARG A 65 3.75 -0.69 -9.02
N ILE A 66 5.00 -0.96 -8.65
CA ILE A 66 5.45 -0.81 -7.25
C ILE A 66 5.28 0.63 -6.80
N GLN A 67 5.61 1.60 -7.65
CA GLN A 67 5.44 3.02 -7.34
C GLN A 67 3.96 3.39 -7.15
N ILE A 68 3.07 2.90 -8.01
CA ILE A 68 1.63 3.13 -7.91
C ILE A 68 1.05 2.46 -6.66
N LEU A 69 1.39 1.19 -6.39
CA LEU A 69 0.96 0.50 -5.18
C LEU A 69 1.39 1.27 -3.93
N SER A 70 2.66 1.69 -3.91
CA SER A 70 3.24 2.45 -2.80
C SER A 70 2.59 3.82 -2.61
N ALA A 71 2.25 4.51 -3.71
CA ALA A 71 1.54 5.78 -3.65
C ALA A 71 0.14 5.61 -3.05
N ASN A 72 -0.60 4.59 -3.48
CA ASN A 72 -1.91 4.27 -2.94
C ASN A 72 -1.83 3.87 -1.46
N PHE A 73 -0.84 3.05 -1.08
CA PHE A 73 -0.60 2.69 0.31
C PHE A 73 -0.36 3.94 1.17
N LEU A 74 0.58 4.80 0.77
CA LEU A 74 0.86 6.04 1.51
C LEU A 74 -0.34 6.97 1.57
N HIS A 75 -1.12 7.06 0.49
CA HIS A 75 -2.37 7.83 0.48
C HIS A 75 -3.36 7.30 1.53
N GLY A 76 -3.57 6.00 1.60
CA GLY A 76 -4.47 5.40 2.57
C GLY A 76 -4.07 5.61 4.02
N ILE A 77 -2.75 5.58 4.33
CA ILE A 77 -2.27 5.61 5.72
C ILE A 77 -1.88 6.99 6.24
N HIS A 78 -1.45 7.92 5.37
CA HIS A 78 -0.94 9.23 5.77
C HIS A 78 -1.98 10.36 5.70
N TYR A 79 -2.99 10.23 4.86
CA TYR A 79 -4.04 11.24 4.77
C TYR A 79 -5.21 10.91 5.70
N ASN A 80 -5.87 11.95 6.19
CA ASN A 80 -7.11 11.81 6.97
C ASN A 80 -8.28 11.49 6.02
N VAL A 81 -8.22 10.33 5.40
CA VAL A 81 -9.32 9.87 4.55
C VAL A 81 -10.24 8.95 5.34
N PRO A 82 -11.55 8.94 5.04
CA PRO A 82 -12.47 7.98 5.62
C PRO A 82 -12.00 6.54 5.39
N LEU A 83 -12.30 5.64 6.33
CA LEU A 83 -11.88 4.23 6.24
C LEU A 83 -12.37 3.55 4.95
N ASP A 84 -13.54 3.93 4.48
CA ASP A 84 -14.09 3.47 3.20
C ASP A 84 -13.18 3.83 2.03
N THR A 85 -12.70 5.08 2.00
CA THR A 85 -11.76 5.54 0.98
C THR A 85 -10.41 4.85 1.11
N THR A 86 -9.91 4.69 2.33
CA THR A 86 -8.67 3.93 2.60
C THR A 86 -8.76 2.52 2.04
N LEU A 87 -9.84 1.79 2.33
CA LEU A 87 -10.07 0.44 1.82
C LEU A 87 -10.06 0.41 0.28
N ILE A 88 -10.80 1.34 -0.36
CA ILE A 88 -10.89 1.41 -1.82
C ILE A 88 -9.51 1.67 -2.44
N VAL A 89 -8.74 2.61 -1.89
CA VAL A 89 -7.42 3.00 -2.41
C VAL A 89 -6.41 1.86 -2.26
N LEU A 90 -6.38 1.20 -1.09
CA LEU A 90 -5.47 0.06 -0.85
C LEU A 90 -5.77 -1.10 -1.81
N VAL A 91 -7.04 -1.50 -1.94
CA VAL A 91 -7.42 -2.59 -2.85
C VAL A 91 -7.15 -2.22 -4.31
N SER A 92 -7.44 -0.99 -4.72
CA SER A 92 -7.14 -0.52 -6.08
C SER A 92 -5.64 -0.56 -6.39
N GLY A 93 -4.79 -0.21 -5.42
CA GLY A 93 -3.33 -0.34 -5.55
C GLY A 93 -2.91 -1.79 -5.82
N ILE A 94 -3.48 -2.74 -5.07
CA ILE A 94 -3.24 -4.18 -5.26
C ILE A 94 -3.74 -4.64 -6.64
N GLU A 95 -4.93 -4.23 -7.06
CA GLU A 95 -5.50 -4.59 -8.37
C GLU A 95 -4.62 -4.09 -9.52
N ILE A 96 -4.09 -2.86 -9.44
CA ILE A 96 -3.18 -2.27 -10.43
C ILE A 96 -1.84 -3.00 -10.44
N TYR A 97 -1.27 -3.31 -9.27
CA TYR A 97 -0.02 -4.04 -9.17
C TYR A 97 -0.09 -5.39 -9.91
N PHE A 98 -1.19 -6.13 -9.72
CA PHE A 98 -1.43 -7.43 -10.36
C PHE A 98 -2.19 -7.34 -11.69
N SER A 99 -2.36 -6.18 -12.32
CA SER A 99 -3.19 -6.01 -13.52
C SER A 99 -2.80 -6.91 -14.71
N ASN A 100 -1.50 -7.22 -14.85
CA ASN A 100 -0.99 -8.11 -15.91
C ASN A 100 -0.68 -9.53 -15.43
N TYR A 101 -0.95 -9.83 -14.16
CA TYR A 101 -0.70 -11.17 -13.66
C TYR A 101 -1.76 -12.13 -14.20
N ARG A 102 -1.32 -13.27 -14.73
CA ARG A 102 -2.16 -14.30 -15.31
C ARG A 102 -1.85 -15.66 -14.70
N GLU A 103 -2.89 -16.43 -14.44
CA GLU A 103 -2.77 -17.87 -14.11
C GLU A 103 -3.50 -18.66 -15.20
N ASN A 104 -2.81 -19.62 -15.80
CA ASN A 104 -3.36 -20.40 -16.92
C ASN A 104 -3.91 -19.51 -18.04
N ASN A 105 -3.19 -18.43 -18.40
CA ASN A 105 -3.56 -17.43 -19.40
C ASN A 105 -4.84 -16.63 -19.09
N LYS A 106 -5.38 -16.73 -17.87
CA LYS A 106 -6.55 -15.96 -17.42
C LYS A 106 -6.17 -14.92 -16.37
N GLU A 107 -6.87 -13.81 -16.39
CA GLU A 107 -6.73 -12.81 -15.34
C GLU A 107 -7.24 -13.37 -14.01
N ILE A 108 -6.47 -13.20 -12.94
CA ILE A 108 -6.88 -13.60 -11.61
C ILE A 108 -7.91 -12.61 -11.03
N SER A 109 -8.84 -13.12 -10.23
CA SER A 109 -9.85 -12.29 -9.56
C SER A 109 -9.22 -11.31 -8.57
N ALA A 110 -9.91 -10.22 -8.26
CA ALA A 110 -9.48 -9.25 -7.25
C ALA A 110 -9.19 -9.92 -5.89
N ARG A 111 -10.02 -10.90 -5.48
CA ARG A 111 -9.80 -11.69 -4.27
C ARG A 111 -8.46 -12.41 -4.31
N LYS A 112 -8.14 -13.08 -5.42
CA LYS A 112 -6.87 -13.80 -5.58
C LYS A 112 -5.66 -12.86 -5.58
N LYS A 113 -5.82 -11.63 -6.07
CA LYS A 113 -4.78 -10.58 -6.00
C LYS A 113 -4.46 -10.22 -4.54
N VAL A 114 -5.49 -10.05 -3.69
CA VAL A 114 -5.33 -9.81 -2.25
C VAL A 114 -4.65 -11.00 -1.57
N GLU A 115 -5.10 -12.23 -1.84
CA GLU A 115 -4.48 -13.45 -1.31
C GLU A 115 -2.98 -13.51 -1.64
N LYS A 116 -2.59 -13.20 -2.87
CA LYS A 116 -1.17 -13.19 -3.28
C LYS A 116 -0.32 -12.13 -2.56
N VAL A 117 -0.89 -10.99 -2.24
CA VAL A 117 -0.17 -10.00 -1.39
C VAL A 117 0.09 -10.60 -0.01
N ILE A 118 -0.94 -11.17 0.61
CA ILE A 118 -0.82 -11.79 1.94
C ILE A 118 0.18 -12.95 1.93
N GLU A 119 0.13 -13.81 0.91
CA GLU A 119 1.08 -14.92 0.72
C GLU A 119 2.53 -14.44 0.54
N SER A 120 2.73 -13.23 0.01
CA SER A 120 4.07 -12.67 -0.19
C SER A 120 4.70 -12.08 1.08
N VAL A 121 3.90 -11.90 2.13
CA VAL A 121 4.37 -11.39 3.43
C VAL A 121 5.00 -12.54 4.21
N ASP A 122 6.12 -12.25 4.87
CA ASP A 122 6.78 -13.21 5.76
C ASP A 122 5.80 -13.75 6.81
N ALA A 123 5.79 -15.06 7.00
CA ALA A 123 4.90 -15.73 7.95
C ALA A 123 5.02 -15.20 9.38
N SER A 124 6.20 -14.66 9.75
CA SER A 124 6.42 -14.02 11.05
C SER A 124 5.70 -12.68 11.20
N LEU A 125 5.35 -12.04 10.10
CA LEU A 125 4.63 -10.76 10.05
C LEU A 125 3.13 -10.97 9.74
N SER A 126 2.77 -12.14 9.23
CA SER A 126 1.39 -12.48 8.88
C SER A 126 0.60 -12.81 10.15
N ASN A 127 -0.57 -12.18 10.30
CA ASN A 127 -1.51 -12.51 11.38
C ASN A 127 -2.42 -13.70 11.04
N PHE A 128 -2.25 -14.33 9.88
CA PHE A 128 -3.09 -15.43 9.42
C PHE A 128 -2.48 -16.78 9.81
N LYS A 129 -3.23 -17.58 10.55
CA LYS A 129 -2.78 -18.89 11.05
C LYS A 129 -2.84 -19.99 9.98
N ASN A 130 -3.70 -19.80 8.99
CA ASN A 130 -3.91 -20.78 7.92
C ASN A 130 -4.56 -20.16 6.67
N THR A 131 -4.58 -20.91 5.59
CA THR A 131 -5.14 -20.50 4.29
C THR A 131 -6.64 -20.15 4.37
N GLN A 132 -7.41 -20.81 5.24
CA GLN A 132 -8.84 -20.54 5.37
C GLN A 132 -9.10 -19.15 5.98
N GLU A 133 -8.30 -18.73 6.95
CA GLU A 133 -8.39 -17.37 7.52
C GLU A 133 -8.05 -16.31 6.48
N MET A 134 -6.99 -16.53 5.71
CA MET A 134 -6.60 -15.65 4.61
C MET A 134 -7.71 -15.54 3.54
N GLU A 135 -8.31 -16.67 3.14
CA GLU A 135 -9.41 -16.67 2.17
C GLU A 135 -10.66 -15.94 2.69
N LYS A 136 -11.01 -16.14 3.98
CA LYS A 136 -12.12 -15.41 4.61
C LYS A 136 -11.86 -13.92 4.66
N PHE A 137 -10.64 -13.54 5.03
CA PHE A 137 -10.23 -12.14 5.08
C PHE A 137 -10.25 -11.49 3.69
N SER A 138 -9.64 -12.13 2.69
CA SER A 138 -9.63 -11.63 1.31
C SER A 138 -11.03 -11.44 0.76
N LYS A 139 -11.94 -12.38 1.06
CA LYS A 139 -13.35 -12.28 0.69
C LYS A 139 -14.03 -11.11 1.39
N LEU A 140 -13.80 -10.94 2.71
CA LEU A 140 -14.33 -9.81 3.49
C LEU A 140 -13.90 -8.47 2.88
N ILE A 141 -12.62 -8.30 2.60
CA ILE A 141 -12.05 -7.07 2.02
C ILE A 141 -12.69 -6.76 0.67
N ILE A 142 -12.79 -7.74 -0.23
CA ILE A 142 -13.36 -7.54 -1.56
C ILE A 142 -14.87 -7.28 -1.51
N ASP A 143 -15.62 -8.00 -0.68
CA ASP A 143 -17.07 -7.79 -0.54
C ASP A 143 -17.36 -6.35 -0.04
N ASN A 144 -16.58 -5.87 0.93
CA ASN A 144 -16.71 -4.50 1.45
C ASN A 144 -16.28 -3.44 0.43
N ARG A 145 -15.18 -3.65 -0.31
CA ARG A 145 -14.78 -2.74 -1.39
C ARG A 145 -15.86 -2.64 -2.47
N VAL A 146 -16.45 -3.77 -2.89
CA VAL A 146 -17.52 -3.77 -3.91
C VAL A 146 -18.76 -3.05 -3.40
N TYR A 147 -19.15 -3.26 -2.14
CA TYR A 147 -20.27 -2.56 -1.56
C TYR A 147 -20.07 -1.05 -1.54
N ARG A 148 -18.89 -0.58 -1.12
CA ARG A 148 -18.59 0.85 -1.03
C ARG A 148 -18.47 1.56 -2.39
N VAL A 149 -18.05 0.82 -3.42
CA VAL A 149 -17.93 1.40 -4.77
C VAL A 149 -19.24 1.32 -5.56
N HIS A 150 -19.98 0.22 -5.42
CA HIS A 150 -21.12 -0.08 -6.28
C HIS A 150 -22.46 -0.17 -5.54
N GLY A 151 -22.49 -0.06 -4.22
CA GLY A 151 -23.68 -0.22 -3.40
C GLY A 151 -24.24 -1.65 -3.37
N THR A 152 -23.55 -2.62 -3.98
CA THR A 152 -24.03 -3.99 -4.10
C THR A 152 -23.85 -4.74 -2.78
N LYS A 153 -24.94 -5.05 -2.10
CA LYS A 153 -24.89 -5.83 -0.85
C LYS A 153 -24.49 -7.27 -1.14
N ARG A 154 -23.49 -7.75 -0.39
CA ARG A 154 -23.00 -9.12 -0.38
C ARG A 154 -23.06 -9.70 1.04
N LYS A 155 -22.73 -10.98 1.19
CA LYS A 155 -22.92 -11.70 2.46
C LYS A 155 -22.04 -11.18 3.62
N ASN A 156 -20.84 -10.65 3.32
CA ASN A 156 -19.84 -10.29 4.34
C ASN A 156 -19.65 -8.76 4.43
N ILE A 157 -20.73 -7.99 4.43
CA ILE A 157 -20.64 -6.54 4.48
C ILE A 157 -20.55 -6.08 5.93
N ILE A 158 -19.65 -5.15 6.19
CA ILE A 158 -19.52 -4.41 7.41
C ILE A 158 -20.09 -3.01 7.14
N GLU A 159 -21.23 -2.69 7.72
CA GLU A 159 -21.88 -1.38 7.52
C GLU A 159 -21.26 -0.30 8.42
N SER A 160 -20.77 -0.69 9.61
CA SER A 160 -20.16 0.22 10.58
C SER A 160 -18.70 0.53 10.23
N GLU A 161 -18.35 1.81 10.14
CA GLU A 161 -16.95 2.23 10.00
C GLU A 161 -16.08 1.77 11.19
N TYR A 162 -16.65 1.70 12.38
CA TYR A 162 -15.94 1.24 13.57
C TYR A 162 -15.47 -0.22 13.43
N GLU A 163 -16.35 -1.09 12.94
CA GLU A 163 -16.03 -2.50 12.72
C GLU A 163 -15.10 -2.70 11.52
N LEU A 164 -15.15 -1.80 10.51
CA LEU A 164 -14.26 -1.84 9.35
C LEU A 164 -12.81 -1.49 9.71
N LYS A 165 -12.59 -0.79 10.82
CA LYS A 165 -11.26 -0.32 11.23
C LYS A 165 -10.23 -1.43 11.38
N GLU A 166 -10.59 -2.55 12.01
CA GLU A 166 -9.65 -3.65 12.21
C GLU A 166 -9.28 -4.38 10.92
N PRO A 167 -10.22 -4.73 10.01
CA PRO A 167 -9.87 -5.25 8.68
C PRO A 167 -8.98 -4.31 7.86
N VAL A 168 -9.24 -3.01 7.86
CA VAL A 168 -8.39 -2.04 7.12
C VAL A 168 -6.99 -2.00 7.71
N LYS A 169 -6.84 -1.90 9.04
CA LYS A 169 -5.54 -1.93 9.71
C LYS A 169 -4.78 -3.24 9.46
N GLN A 170 -5.48 -4.36 9.33
CA GLN A 170 -4.85 -5.63 9.01
C GLN A 170 -4.34 -5.67 7.56
N LEU A 171 -5.01 -4.99 6.64
CA LEU A 171 -4.56 -4.83 5.26
C LEU A 171 -3.37 -3.86 5.12
N GLU A 172 -3.22 -2.91 6.04
CA GLU A 172 -2.11 -1.94 6.10
C GLU A 172 -0.80 -2.57 6.62
N LYS A 173 -0.84 -3.69 7.30
CA LYS A 173 0.34 -4.41 7.81
C LYS A 173 1.01 -5.26 6.76
#